data_3ab34841a1f6777120cc04a2ec1d7ce8
#
_entry.id   3ab34841a1f6777120cc04a2ec1d7ce8
#
_cell.length_a   1.000
_cell.length_b   1.000
_cell.length_c   1.000
_cell.angle_alpha   90.00
_cell.angle_beta   90.00
_cell.angle_gamma   90.00
#
_symmetry.space_group_name_H-M   'P 1'
#
loop_
_entity.id
_entity.type
_entity.pdbx_description
1 polymer ?
#
loop_
_entity_poly.entity_id
_entity_poly.type
_entity_poly.pdbx_seq_one_letter_code
_entity_poly.pdbx_strand_id
1 'polypeptide(L)'
;MMFRNLSDRPIAEVQNAQADAWEKENLLEKCIEIREGGPAFVFYEGPPTANGMPGIHHVVARTLKDSVCRYKTMKGYQVRRKAGWDTHGLPVEIEVEKQ
;
A
#
# COMPACT_ATOMS: atom_id res chain seq x y z
N MET A 1 -10.46 -22.72 -19.70
CA MET A 1 -10.36 -22.16 -18.33
C MET A 1 -11.65 -21.42 -18.03
N MET A 2 -12.30 -21.77 -16.94
CA MET A 2 -13.49 -21.05 -16.50
C MET A 2 -13.11 -20.01 -15.46
N PHE A 3 -13.56 -18.77 -15.67
CA PHE A 3 -13.40 -17.72 -14.69
C PHE A 3 -14.49 -17.82 -13.64
N ARG A 4 -14.17 -17.41 -12.42
CA ARG A 4 -15.17 -17.33 -11.37
C ARG A 4 -16.19 -16.24 -11.68
N ASN A 5 -17.44 -16.49 -11.36
CA ASN A 5 -18.46 -15.45 -11.41
C ASN A 5 -18.14 -14.35 -10.41
N LEU A 6 -18.55 -13.13 -10.72
CA LEU A 6 -18.44 -12.03 -9.79
C LEU A 6 -19.28 -12.33 -8.54
N SER A 7 -18.76 -11.94 -7.40
CA SER A 7 -19.45 -12.09 -6.13
C SER A 7 -20.55 -11.04 -5.97
N ASP A 8 -21.68 -11.45 -5.42
CA ASP A 8 -22.76 -10.51 -5.06
C ASP A 8 -22.50 -9.83 -3.71
N ARG A 9 -21.40 -10.17 -3.02
CA ARG A 9 -21.07 -9.56 -1.75
C ARG A 9 -20.64 -8.10 -1.91
N PRO A 10 -20.83 -7.26 -0.88
CA PRO A 10 -20.33 -5.88 -0.91
C PRO A 10 -18.86 -5.82 -1.24
N ILE A 11 -18.45 -4.82 -2.02
CA ILE A 11 -17.05 -4.65 -2.46
C ILE A 11 -16.10 -4.59 -1.27
N ALA A 12 -16.49 -3.90 -0.19
CA ALA A 12 -15.65 -3.81 1.01
C ALA A 12 -15.33 -5.18 1.62
N GLU A 13 -16.30 -6.10 1.66
CA GLU A 13 -16.07 -7.45 2.16
C GLU A 13 -15.13 -8.24 1.26
N VAL A 14 -15.29 -8.11 -0.05
CA VAL A 14 -14.41 -8.77 -1.03
C VAL A 14 -12.98 -8.25 -0.91
N GLN A 15 -12.81 -6.95 -0.77
CA GLN A 15 -11.50 -6.33 -0.61
C GLN A 15 -10.83 -6.77 0.69
N ASN A 16 -11.55 -6.79 1.79
CA ASN A 16 -11.00 -7.21 3.08
C ASN A 16 -10.59 -8.69 3.07
N ALA A 17 -11.42 -9.55 2.48
CA ALA A 17 -11.07 -10.97 2.34
C ALA A 17 -9.83 -11.16 1.49
N GLN A 18 -9.66 -10.40 0.42
CA GLN A 18 -8.49 -10.48 -0.44
C GLN A 18 -7.23 -9.96 0.28
N ALA A 19 -7.34 -8.87 1.02
CA ALA A 19 -6.24 -8.34 1.82
C ALA A 19 -5.78 -9.36 2.89
N ASP A 20 -6.72 -10.00 3.57
CA ASP A 20 -6.42 -11.04 4.56
C ASP A 20 -5.70 -12.23 3.92
N ALA A 21 -6.14 -12.66 2.73
CA ALA A 21 -5.49 -13.75 2.01
C ALA A 21 -4.04 -13.39 1.63
N TRP A 22 -3.83 -12.19 1.15
CA TRP A 22 -2.49 -11.71 0.79
C TRP A 22 -1.56 -11.64 2.00
N GLU A 23 -2.07 -11.20 3.14
CA GLU A 23 -1.32 -11.13 4.38
C GLU A 23 -0.92 -12.53 4.86
N LYS A 24 -1.84 -13.49 4.85
CA LYS A 24 -1.57 -14.89 5.21
C LYS A 24 -0.53 -15.54 4.30
N GLU A 25 -0.52 -15.20 3.03
CA GLU A 25 0.41 -15.72 2.05
C GLU A 25 1.76 -14.99 2.04
N ASN A 26 1.91 -13.90 2.79
CA ASN A 26 3.07 -12.99 2.70
C ASN A 26 3.35 -12.56 1.26
N LEU A 27 2.31 -12.21 0.53
CA LEU A 27 2.39 -11.99 -0.90
C LEU A 27 3.38 -10.89 -1.28
N LEU A 28 3.41 -9.78 -0.54
CA LEU A 28 4.33 -8.68 -0.82
C LEU A 28 5.79 -9.12 -0.73
N GLU A 29 6.15 -9.85 0.31
CA GLU A 29 7.50 -10.36 0.49
C GLU A 29 7.88 -11.37 -0.59
N LYS A 30 6.95 -12.26 -0.95
CA LYS A 30 7.17 -13.20 -2.05
C LYS A 30 7.40 -12.49 -3.38
N CYS A 31 6.65 -11.42 -3.66
CA CYS A 31 6.84 -10.61 -4.85
C CYS A 31 8.23 -9.97 -4.91
N ILE A 32 8.77 -9.58 -3.77
CA ILE A 32 10.11 -9.01 -3.67
C ILE A 32 11.16 -10.11 -3.86
N GLU A 33 11.00 -11.24 -3.17
CA GLU A 33 11.95 -12.36 -3.19
C GLU A 33 12.14 -12.97 -4.58
N ILE A 34 11.05 -13.24 -5.30
CA ILE A 34 11.13 -13.85 -6.63
C ILE A 34 11.77 -12.94 -7.68
N ARG A 35 11.91 -11.67 -7.36
CA ARG A 35 12.56 -10.68 -8.23
C ARG A 35 13.95 -10.30 -7.76
N GLU A 36 14.50 -11.05 -6.82
CA GLU A 36 15.86 -10.87 -6.36
C GLU A 36 16.83 -11.09 -7.54
N GLY A 37 17.81 -10.20 -7.67
CA GLY A 37 18.71 -10.20 -8.82
C GLY A 37 18.19 -9.45 -10.04
N GLY A 38 16.92 -9.08 -10.09
CA GLY A 38 16.37 -8.22 -11.13
C GLY A 38 16.69 -6.74 -10.89
N PRO A 39 16.36 -5.88 -11.85
CA PRO A 39 16.62 -4.44 -11.69
C PRO A 39 15.80 -3.88 -10.53
N ALA A 40 16.40 -3.00 -9.75
CA ALA A 40 15.74 -2.36 -8.63
C ALA A 40 14.94 -1.13 -9.08
N PHE A 41 13.74 -0.97 -8.54
CA PHE A 41 12.99 0.27 -8.62
C PHE A 41 12.85 0.83 -7.21
N VAL A 42 13.54 1.94 -6.96
CA VAL A 42 13.59 2.55 -5.63
C VAL A 42 12.34 3.40 -5.42
N PHE A 43 11.63 3.12 -4.33
CA PHE A 43 10.42 3.84 -3.97
C PHE A 43 10.45 4.24 -2.50
N TYR A 44 10.34 5.54 -2.26
CA TYR A 44 10.20 6.10 -0.92
C TYR A 44 8.86 6.80 -0.80
N GLU A 45 8.20 6.64 0.31
CA GLU A 45 6.92 7.25 0.59
C GLU A 45 6.95 8.13 1.83
N GLY A 46 6.32 9.33 1.72
CA GLY A 46 5.95 10.13 2.87
C GLY A 46 4.45 9.95 3.11
N PRO A 47 4.06 9.10 4.08
CA PRO A 47 2.64 8.97 4.41
C PRO A 47 2.07 10.28 4.98
N PRO A 48 0.73 10.41 5.03
CA PRO A 48 0.11 11.61 5.58
C PRO A 48 0.57 11.93 6.99
N THR A 49 0.59 13.20 7.36
CA THR A 49 0.91 13.63 8.72
C THR A 49 -0.02 12.92 9.72
N ALA A 50 0.54 12.46 10.84
CA ALA A 50 -0.19 11.70 11.84
C ALA A 50 -1.04 12.61 12.75
N ASN A 51 -1.96 13.38 12.16
CA ASN A 51 -2.80 14.35 12.87
C ASN A 51 -4.30 14.09 12.71
N GLY A 52 -4.68 12.88 12.29
CA GLY A 52 -6.09 12.52 12.13
C GLY A 52 -6.28 11.42 11.09
N MET A 53 -7.52 11.19 10.72
CA MET A 53 -7.87 10.21 9.69
C MET A 53 -7.49 10.73 8.30
N PRO A 54 -6.96 9.86 7.42
CA PRO A 54 -6.64 10.28 6.06
C PRO A 54 -7.88 10.73 5.28
N GLY A 55 -7.74 11.78 4.51
CA GLY A 55 -8.80 12.26 3.61
C GLY A 55 -8.76 11.54 2.26
N ILE A 56 -9.75 11.82 1.43
CA ILE A 56 -9.88 11.22 0.10
C ILE A 56 -8.70 11.55 -0.81
N HIS A 57 -8.16 12.76 -0.69
CA HIS A 57 -6.98 13.17 -1.45
C HIS A 57 -5.74 12.35 -1.11
N HIS A 58 -5.61 11.89 0.12
CA HIS A 58 -4.54 10.99 0.52
C HIS A 58 -4.67 9.62 -0.18
N VAL A 59 -5.91 9.12 -0.27
CA VAL A 59 -6.20 7.84 -0.94
C VAL A 59 -5.86 7.92 -2.43
N VAL A 60 -6.21 9.02 -3.09
CA VAL A 60 -5.91 9.22 -4.52
C VAL A 60 -4.41 9.22 -4.77
N ALA A 61 -3.65 9.98 -3.97
CA ALA A 61 -2.20 10.05 -4.11
C ALA A 61 -1.54 8.69 -3.89
N ARG A 62 -1.97 7.97 -2.86
CA ARG A 62 -1.44 6.63 -2.57
C ARG A 62 -1.79 5.62 -3.65
N THR A 63 -2.98 5.70 -4.22
CA THR A 63 -3.40 4.83 -5.31
C THR A 63 -2.53 5.03 -6.54
N LEU A 64 -2.21 6.27 -6.89
CA LEU A 64 -1.31 6.57 -8.01
C LEU A 64 0.09 5.99 -7.77
N LYS A 65 0.64 6.18 -6.59
CA LYS A 65 1.95 5.64 -6.21
C LYS A 65 1.95 4.11 -6.24
N ASP A 66 0.93 3.50 -5.68
CA ASP A 66 0.78 2.04 -5.65
C ASP A 66 0.67 1.47 -7.06
N SER A 67 -0.06 2.14 -7.95
CA SER A 67 -0.18 1.72 -9.35
C SER A 67 1.18 1.68 -10.06
N VAL A 68 2.03 2.66 -9.83
CA VAL A 68 3.38 2.68 -10.39
C VAL A 68 4.22 1.51 -9.84
N CYS A 69 4.17 1.28 -8.52
CA CYS A 69 4.89 0.18 -7.89
C CYS A 69 4.43 -1.18 -8.42
N ARG A 70 3.11 -1.37 -8.57
CA ARG A 70 2.54 -2.62 -9.11
C ARG A 70 2.94 -2.82 -10.57
N TYR A 71 2.90 -1.76 -11.37
CA TYR A 71 3.33 -1.82 -12.76
C TYR A 71 4.79 -2.23 -12.88
N LYS A 72 5.68 -1.62 -12.10
CA LYS A 72 7.10 -1.97 -12.10
C LYS A 72 7.33 -3.40 -11.63
N THR A 73 6.58 -3.85 -10.62
CA THR A 73 6.63 -5.24 -10.15
C THR A 73 6.27 -6.21 -11.28
N MET A 74 5.20 -5.94 -12.01
CA MET A 74 4.79 -6.78 -13.15
C MET A 74 5.81 -6.76 -14.29
N LYS A 75 6.59 -5.70 -14.41
CA LYS A 75 7.66 -5.59 -15.40
C LYS A 75 8.96 -6.32 -15.00
N GLY A 76 8.99 -6.94 -13.82
CA GLY A 76 10.13 -7.69 -13.34
C GLY A 76 11.10 -6.91 -12.45
N TYR A 77 10.79 -5.68 -12.09
CA TYR A 77 11.60 -4.91 -11.16
C TYR A 77 11.38 -5.38 -9.73
N GLN A 78 12.45 -5.38 -8.94
CA GLN A 78 12.33 -5.57 -7.50
C GLN A 78 11.97 -4.23 -6.86
N VAL A 79 10.75 -4.12 -6.35
CA VAL A 79 10.25 -2.88 -5.74
C VAL A 79 10.18 -3.07 -4.23
N ARG A 80 11.15 -2.50 -3.52
CA ARG A 80 11.14 -2.41 -2.06
C ARG A 80 10.54 -1.08 -1.68
N ARG A 81 9.48 -1.14 -0.90
CA ARG A 81 8.74 0.06 -0.49
C ARG A 81 9.20 0.48 0.89
N LYS A 82 9.69 1.72 0.99
CA LYS A 82 10.08 2.32 2.28
C LYS A 82 9.26 3.56 2.53
N ALA A 83 8.85 3.74 3.78
CA ALA A 83 8.11 4.91 4.20
C ALA A 83 8.78 5.53 5.42
N GLY A 84 8.76 6.86 5.47
CA GLY A 84 9.20 7.61 6.64
C GLY A 84 8.08 8.51 7.11
N TRP A 85 7.71 8.38 8.38
CA TRP A 85 6.66 9.19 8.98
C TRP A 85 7.21 10.54 9.44
N ASP A 86 6.49 11.61 9.09
CA ASP A 86 6.70 12.92 9.70
C ASP A 86 5.95 12.95 11.05
N THR A 87 6.71 12.80 12.11
CA THR A 87 6.16 12.70 13.47
C THR A 87 6.43 13.96 14.32
N HIS A 88 7.09 14.95 13.75
CA HIS A 88 7.41 16.18 14.44
C HIS A 88 6.64 17.34 13.85
N GLY A 89 6.42 18.37 14.67
CA GLY A 89 5.80 19.60 14.24
C GLY A 89 4.48 19.87 14.93
N LEU A 90 4.01 21.11 14.79
CA LEU A 90 2.83 21.61 15.48
C LEU A 90 1.54 20.82 15.21
N PRO A 91 1.24 20.37 13.96
CA PRO A 91 0.02 19.60 13.72
C PRO A 91 -0.05 18.29 14.51
N VAL A 92 1.07 17.59 14.65
CA VAL A 92 1.13 16.35 15.43
C VAL A 92 1.02 16.65 16.92
N GLU A 93 1.73 17.67 17.39
CA GLU A 93 1.69 18.09 18.79
C GLU A 93 0.28 18.48 19.24
N ILE A 94 -0.42 19.26 18.43
CA ILE A 94 -1.81 19.66 18.70
C ILE A 94 -2.72 18.45 18.83
N GLU A 95 -2.57 17.46 17.96
CA GLU A 95 -3.40 16.25 17.99
C GLU A 95 -3.12 15.41 19.23
N VAL A 96 -1.86 15.28 19.62
CA VAL A 96 -1.48 14.57 20.85
C VAL A 96 -2.03 15.27 22.10
N GLU A 97 -2.00 16.59 22.14
CA GLU A 97 -2.54 17.38 23.28
C GLU A 97 -4.05 17.24 23.44
N LYS A 98 -4.79 16.95 22.35
CA LYS A 98 -6.24 16.72 22.42
C LYS A 98 -6.62 15.39 23.06
N GLN A 99 -5.70 14.47 23.14
CA GLN A 99 -5.90 13.16 23.74
C GLN A 99 -5.52 13.18 25.22
#